data_cfff77cd6bbd937cf4f4ff70a2232e97
#
_entry.id   cfff77cd6bbd937cf4f4ff70a2232e97
#
_cell.length_a   1.000
_cell.length_b   1.000
_cell.length_c   1.000
_cell.angle_alpha   90.00
_cell.angle_beta   90.00
_cell.angle_gamma   90.00
#
_symmetry.space_group_name_H-M   'P 1'
#
loop_
_entity.id
_entity.type
_entity.pdbx_description
1 polymer ?
#
loop_
_entity_poly.entity_id
_entity_poly.type
_entity_poly.pdbx_seq_one_letter_code
_entity_poly.pdbx_strand_id
1 'polypeptide(L)'
;VLLPWALFLPPRLDPGPLVACVVFALLLMASSFGLLRLPPERLDRAGLLLVVPVLGALAVGATNYVTRDTSAAAQVFLVVPVLLGASQLRGPGALLATGLGVLVSGTATILVDPSAQGFTDAVVVGSAMVAVTLVLVRSGDRRERAFDVLHEQATADGLTGLLRRGAVDALLAEALLRGQVAVLMVDVDGFKQINDVHGHLVGDQALVHLADVVRGQVRHTDCVVGRRGGDELVMVLPDCTREGLAGRAADLVAAVQMAPLQLADGRLLPLTISVGGAHAPTHAADATGLYGAADAALYTAKRAGRDRFSIAEVTVVG
;
A
#
# COMPACT_ATOMS: atom_id res chain seq x y z
N VAL A 1 36.66 7.09 0.15
CA VAL A 1 36.84 7.07 1.62
C VAL A 1 37.91 6.09 2.03
N LEU A 2 38.21 4.99 1.30
CA LEU A 2 39.23 3.98 1.63
C LEU A 2 40.64 4.31 1.12
N LEU A 3 40.77 5.18 0.10
CA LEU A 3 42.09 5.55 -0.47
C LEU A 3 43.06 6.27 0.51
N PRO A 4 42.60 7.17 1.41
CA PRO A 4 43.52 7.79 2.38
C PRO A 4 44.07 6.79 3.41
N TRP A 5 43.30 5.74 3.74
CA TRP A 5 43.73 4.72 4.69
C TRP A 5 44.86 3.84 4.16
N ALA A 6 44.84 3.57 2.84
CA ALA A 6 45.91 2.78 2.20
C ALA A 6 47.28 3.46 2.26
N LEU A 7 47.37 4.79 2.43
CA LEU A 7 48.58 5.56 2.56
C LEU A 7 49.19 5.54 3.96
N PHE A 8 48.43 5.13 4.97
CA PHE A 8 48.87 5.04 6.38
C PHE A 8 49.15 3.60 6.83
N LEU A 9 49.10 2.62 5.95
CA LEU A 9 49.38 1.23 6.28
C LEU A 9 50.89 1.00 6.45
N PRO A 10 51.30 0.28 7.52
CA PRO A 10 52.70 -0.06 7.69
C PRO A 10 53.18 -0.96 6.54
N PRO A 11 54.47 -0.83 6.12
CA PRO A 11 55.00 -1.40 4.89
C PRO A 11 55.18 -2.93 4.88
N ARG A 12 54.45 -3.67 5.71
CA ARG A 12 54.55 -5.13 5.85
C ARG A 12 53.21 -5.87 5.62
N LEU A 13 52.19 -5.21 5.10
CA LEU A 13 50.95 -5.90 4.77
C LEU A 13 50.99 -6.49 3.36
N ASP A 14 50.72 -7.79 3.29
CA ASP A 14 50.54 -8.50 2.01
C ASP A 14 49.43 -7.76 1.19
N PRO A 15 49.69 -7.25 -0.02
CA PRO A 15 48.73 -6.45 -0.77
C PRO A 15 47.50 -7.27 -1.20
N GLY A 16 47.57 -8.59 -1.19
CA GLY A 16 46.50 -9.47 -1.61
C GLY A 16 45.19 -9.30 -0.83
N PRO A 17 45.19 -9.41 0.51
CA PRO A 17 43.99 -9.22 1.33
C PRO A 17 43.42 -7.81 1.23
N LEU A 18 44.25 -6.78 1.13
CA LEU A 18 43.80 -5.40 1.00
C LEU A 18 43.07 -5.15 -0.31
N VAL A 19 43.63 -5.65 -1.43
CA VAL A 19 43.01 -5.55 -2.75
C VAL A 19 41.67 -6.29 -2.76
N ALA A 20 41.63 -7.49 -2.18
CA ALA A 20 40.38 -8.25 -2.07
C ALA A 20 39.32 -7.50 -1.29
N CYS A 21 39.65 -6.86 -0.15
CA CYS A 21 38.69 -6.06 0.63
C CYS A 21 38.17 -4.83 -0.14
N VAL A 22 39.06 -4.12 -0.86
CA VAL A 22 38.68 -2.95 -1.67
C VAL A 22 37.76 -3.36 -2.82
N VAL A 23 38.12 -4.40 -3.57
CA VAL A 23 37.31 -4.92 -4.68
C VAL A 23 35.96 -5.36 -4.17
N PHE A 24 35.90 -6.05 -3.03
CA PHE A 24 34.69 -6.50 -2.42
C PHE A 24 33.80 -5.34 -1.95
N ALA A 25 34.35 -4.32 -1.29
CA ALA A 25 33.63 -3.12 -0.88
C ALA A 25 33.03 -2.38 -2.08
N LEU A 26 33.77 -2.28 -3.19
CA LEU A 26 33.27 -1.68 -4.43
C LEU A 26 32.18 -2.50 -5.07
N LEU A 27 32.25 -3.83 -5.04
CA LEU A 27 31.18 -4.71 -5.52
C LEU A 27 29.90 -4.59 -4.67
N LEU A 28 30.04 -4.50 -3.34
CA LEU A 28 28.89 -4.26 -2.44
C LEU A 28 28.27 -2.89 -2.70
N MET A 29 29.06 -1.85 -2.87
CA MET A 29 28.55 -0.51 -3.21
C MET A 29 27.84 -0.50 -4.56
N ALA A 30 28.43 -1.12 -5.58
CA ALA A 30 27.84 -1.20 -6.92
C ALA A 30 26.53 -2.00 -6.93
N SER A 31 26.50 -3.14 -6.21
CA SER A 31 25.27 -3.95 -6.08
C SER A 31 24.18 -3.19 -5.32
N SER A 32 24.53 -2.51 -4.23
CA SER A 32 23.59 -1.68 -3.46
C SER A 32 23.01 -0.54 -4.30
N PHE A 33 23.86 0.14 -5.09
CA PHE A 33 23.42 1.21 -5.98
C PHE A 33 22.56 0.69 -7.14
N GLY A 34 22.88 -0.48 -7.68
CA GLY A 34 22.07 -1.17 -8.70
C GLY A 34 20.67 -1.52 -8.17
N LEU A 35 20.61 -2.03 -6.95
CA LEU A 35 19.34 -2.39 -6.29
C LEU A 35 18.45 -1.19 -5.99
N LEU A 36 19.02 -0.03 -5.63
CA LEU A 36 18.25 1.20 -5.41
C LEU A 36 17.56 1.72 -6.67
N ARG A 37 18.01 1.30 -7.86
CA ARG A 37 17.39 1.68 -9.15
C ARG A 37 16.32 0.71 -9.64
N LEU A 38 16.19 -0.46 -9.03
CA LEU A 38 15.18 -1.45 -9.40
C LEU A 38 13.88 -1.20 -8.60
N PRO A 39 12.71 -1.33 -9.23
CA PRO A 39 11.46 -1.20 -8.51
C PRO A 39 11.33 -2.32 -7.45
N PRO A 40 10.91 -1.99 -6.23
CA PRO A 40 10.86 -2.93 -5.09
C PRO A 40 10.06 -4.19 -5.38
N GLU A 41 9.03 -4.10 -6.21
CA GLU A 41 8.19 -5.24 -6.62
C GLU A 41 8.95 -6.33 -7.40
N ARG A 42 9.96 -5.95 -8.19
CA ARG A 42 10.81 -6.91 -8.90
C ARG A 42 11.82 -7.58 -7.99
N LEU A 43 12.32 -6.84 -7.01
CA LEU A 43 13.26 -7.34 -6.01
C LEU A 43 12.60 -8.34 -5.07
N ASP A 44 11.36 -8.07 -4.67
CA ASP A 44 10.59 -8.94 -3.77
C ASP A 44 10.25 -10.28 -4.45
N ARG A 45 9.78 -10.27 -5.70
CA ARG A 45 9.50 -11.49 -6.48
C ARG A 45 10.71 -12.38 -6.68
N ALA A 46 11.91 -11.82 -6.74
CA ALA A 46 13.16 -12.57 -6.91
C ALA A 46 13.80 -12.99 -5.57
N GLY A 47 13.23 -12.63 -4.42
CA GLY A 47 13.81 -12.86 -3.10
C GLY A 47 15.13 -12.08 -2.86
N LEU A 48 15.49 -11.17 -3.77
CA LEU A 48 16.75 -10.44 -3.73
C LEU A 48 16.85 -9.50 -2.54
N LEU A 49 15.70 -9.06 -1.99
CA LEU A 49 15.66 -8.20 -0.81
C LEU A 49 16.28 -8.87 0.42
N LEU A 50 16.15 -10.20 0.55
CA LEU A 50 16.77 -10.95 1.63
C LEU A 50 18.19 -11.42 1.27
N VAL A 51 18.42 -11.82 0.02
CA VAL A 51 19.69 -12.41 -0.42
C VAL A 51 20.85 -11.40 -0.29
N VAL A 52 20.63 -10.14 -0.65
CA VAL A 52 21.71 -9.12 -0.65
C VAL A 52 22.23 -8.79 0.75
N PRO A 53 21.39 -8.51 1.76
CA PRO A 53 21.84 -8.32 3.13
C PRO A 53 22.57 -9.54 3.68
N VAL A 54 22.10 -10.74 3.38
CA VAL A 54 22.70 -12.00 3.84
C VAL A 54 24.06 -12.22 3.22
N LEU A 55 24.19 -12.08 1.90
CA LEU A 55 25.48 -12.19 1.21
C LEU A 55 26.46 -11.11 1.68
N GLY A 56 25.98 -9.89 1.91
CA GLY A 56 26.79 -8.81 2.46
C GLY A 56 27.32 -9.13 3.85
N ALA A 57 26.52 -9.68 4.72
CA ALA A 57 26.93 -10.08 6.06
C ALA A 57 27.93 -11.24 6.02
N LEU A 58 27.70 -12.26 5.20
CA LEU A 58 28.61 -13.40 4.99
C LEU A 58 29.98 -12.93 4.50
N ALA A 59 30.01 -12.03 3.61
CA ALA A 59 31.21 -11.55 3.00
C ALA A 59 32.03 -10.66 3.95
N VAL A 60 31.37 -9.82 4.77
CA VAL A 60 32.08 -9.08 5.83
C VAL A 60 32.64 -10.05 6.87
N GLY A 61 31.90 -11.06 7.27
CA GLY A 61 32.37 -12.11 8.17
C GLY A 61 33.58 -12.88 7.61
N ALA A 62 33.54 -13.25 6.32
CA ALA A 62 34.69 -13.89 5.64
C ALA A 62 35.90 -12.97 5.55
N THR A 63 35.71 -11.68 5.29
CA THR A 63 36.79 -10.69 5.26
C THR A 63 37.46 -10.57 6.64
N ASN A 64 36.68 -10.42 7.71
CA ASN A 64 37.20 -10.33 9.07
C ASN A 64 37.97 -11.61 9.47
N TYR A 65 37.50 -12.77 9.05
CA TYR A 65 38.20 -14.05 9.28
C TYR A 65 39.53 -14.12 8.53
N VAL A 66 39.58 -13.72 7.24
CA VAL A 66 40.77 -13.75 6.40
C VAL A 66 41.79 -12.72 6.84
N THR A 67 41.38 -11.50 7.15
CA THR A 67 42.28 -10.41 7.60
C THR A 67 42.72 -10.58 9.05
N ARG A 68 42.05 -11.46 9.81
CA ARG A 68 42.21 -11.59 11.26
C ARG A 68 42.02 -10.28 12.01
N ASP A 69 41.21 -9.37 11.43
CA ASP A 69 40.84 -8.09 12.03
C ASP A 69 39.43 -8.15 12.53
N THR A 70 39.27 -8.25 13.83
CA THR A 70 37.97 -8.30 14.53
C THR A 70 37.66 -7.00 15.27
N SER A 71 38.45 -5.96 15.01
CA SER A 71 38.25 -4.65 15.62
C SER A 71 36.85 -4.10 15.33
N ALA A 72 36.31 -3.28 16.23
CA ALA A 72 35.03 -2.60 16.03
C ALA A 72 35.03 -1.80 14.70
N ALA A 73 36.17 -1.30 14.25
CA ALA A 73 36.33 -0.61 12.98
C ALA A 73 36.10 -1.53 11.76
N ALA A 74 36.57 -2.77 11.78
CA ALA A 74 36.34 -3.76 10.73
C ALA A 74 34.86 -4.20 10.70
N GLN A 75 34.24 -4.28 11.86
CA GLN A 75 32.81 -4.69 11.99
C GLN A 75 31.83 -3.60 11.58
N VAL A 76 32.20 -2.31 11.48
CA VAL A 76 31.34 -1.22 10.99
C VAL A 76 30.79 -1.51 9.58
N PHE A 77 31.53 -2.25 8.76
CA PHE A 77 31.05 -2.61 7.41
C PHE A 77 29.82 -3.52 7.44
N LEU A 78 29.53 -4.22 8.53
CA LEU A 78 28.28 -4.99 8.70
C LEU A 78 27.04 -4.11 8.84
N VAL A 79 27.21 -2.85 9.23
CA VAL A 79 26.10 -1.91 9.37
C VAL A 79 25.41 -1.69 8.02
N VAL A 80 26.16 -1.67 6.90
CA VAL A 80 25.60 -1.42 5.56
C VAL A 80 24.60 -2.48 5.13
N PRO A 81 24.92 -3.79 5.10
CA PRO A 81 23.91 -4.80 4.73
C PRO A 81 22.73 -4.88 5.71
N VAL A 82 22.97 -4.64 7.01
CA VAL A 82 21.90 -4.60 8.00
C VAL A 82 20.97 -3.40 7.76
N LEU A 83 21.51 -2.22 7.49
CA LEU A 83 20.71 -1.03 7.16
C LEU A 83 19.89 -1.24 5.88
N LEU A 84 20.49 -1.84 4.84
CA LEU A 84 19.77 -2.17 3.60
C LEU A 84 18.62 -3.14 3.88
N GLY A 85 18.87 -4.21 4.63
CA GLY A 85 17.84 -5.15 5.02
C GLY A 85 16.73 -4.49 5.84
N ALA A 86 17.08 -3.67 6.82
CA ALA A 86 16.15 -2.99 7.69
C ALA A 86 15.31 -1.91 6.96
N SER A 87 15.84 -1.31 5.90
CA SER A 87 15.15 -0.28 5.13
C SER A 87 14.19 -0.83 4.07
N GLN A 88 14.41 -2.07 3.60
CA GLN A 88 13.68 -2.64 2.47
C GLN A 88 12.79 -3.82 2.86
N LEU A 89 13.13 -4.54 3.92
CA LEU A 89 12.35 -5.67 4.40
C LEU A 89 11.32 -5.22 5.43
N ARG A 90 10.14 -5.85 5.40
CA ARG A 90 9.17 -5.70 6.49
C ARG A 90 9.72 -6.27 7.80
N GLY A 91 9.21 -5.81 8.94
CA GLY A 91 9.74 -6.07 10.27
C GLY A 91 10.33 -7.47 10.53
N PRO A 92 9.61 -8.57 10.24
CA PRO A 92 10.16 -9.93 10.44
C PRO A 92 11.37 -10.25 9.57
N GLY A 93 11.37 -9.82 8.29
CA GLY A 93 12.48 -10.02 7.37
C GLY A 93 13.73 -9.23 7.77
N ALA A 94 13.57 -8.00 8.22
CA ALA A 94 14.65 -7.17 8.74
C ALA A 94 15.30 -7.79 9.98
N LEU A 95 14.50 -8.31 10.90
CA LEU A 95 14.99 -8.99 12.11
C LEU A 95 15.73 -10.27 11.78
N LEU A 96 15.26 -11.07 10.82
CA LEU A 96 15.94 -12.28 10.36
C LEU A 96 17.29 -11.96 9.71
N ALA A 97 17.34 -10.97 8.81
CA ALA A 97 18.59 -10.54 8.16
C ALA A 97 19.60 -10.04 9.18
N THR A 98 19.16 -9.25 10.16
CA THR A 98 20.00 -8.74 11.25
C THR A 98 20.50 -9.88 12.14
N GLY A 99 19.62 -10.78 12.55
CA GLY A 99 19.99 -11.94 13.39
C GLY A 99 21.05 -12.82 12.73
N LEU A 100 20.91 -13.07 11.41
CA LEU A 100 21.90 -13.82 10.65
C LEU A 100 23.22 -13.04 10.54
N GLY A 101 23.18 -11.72 10.30
CA GLY A 101 24.37 -10.87 10.27
C GLY A 101 25.13 -10.88 11.61
N VAL A 102 24.42 -10.77 12.72
CA VAL A 102 25.00 -10.83 14.06
C VAL A 102 25.59 -12.21 14.34
N LEU A 103 24.92 -13.29 13.93
CA LEU A 103 25.43 -14.66 14.10
C LEU A 103 26.73 -14.87 13.31
N VAL A 104 26.76 -14.48 12.05
CA VAL A 104 27.95 -14.63 11.19
C VAL A 104 29.12 -13.80 11.72
N SER A 105 28.88 -12.53 12.06
CA SER A 105 29.91 -11.64 12.60
C SER A 105 30.42 -12.14 13.97
N GLY A 106 29.52 -12.44 14.88
CA GLY A 106 29.88 -12.94 16.21
C GLY A 106 30.70 -14.23 16.15
N THR A 107 30.30 -15.17 15.28
CA THR A 107 31.05 -16.42 15.05
C THR A 107 32.43 -16.14 14.49
N ALA A 108 32.57 -15.27 13.47
CA ALA A 108 33.85 -14.92 12.89
C ALA A 108 34.76 -14.25 13.93
N THR A 109 34.22 -13.33 14.74
CA THR A 109 34.99 -12.65 15.80
C THR A 109 35.52 -13.65 16.84
N ILE A 110 34.68 -14.54 17.36
CA ILE A 110 35.07 -15.53 18.38
C ILE A 110 36.08 -16.54 17.83
N LEU A 111 35.98 -16.93 16.55
CA LEU A 111 36.95 -17.85 15.92
C LEU A 111 38.31 -17.21 15.71
N VAL A 112 38.40 -15.91 15.48
CA VAL A 112 39.65 -15.16 15.26
C VAL A 112 40.28 -14.73 16.58
N ASP A 113 39.47 -14.24 17.51
CA ASP A 113 39.88 -13.78 18.83
C ASP A 113 38.97 -14.39 19.92
N PRO A 114 39.33 -15.58 20.47
CA PRO A 114 38.59 -16.24 21.53
C PRO A 114 38.80 -15.62 22.92
N SER A 115 39.30 -14.41 23.00
CA SER A 115 39.51 -13.69 24.25
C SER A 115 38.21 -13.09 24.80
N ALA A 116 38.24 -12.66 26.07
CA ALA A 116 37.15 -11.90 26.67
C ALA A 116 36.85 -10.59 25.90
N GLN A 117 37.87 -10.01 25.26
CA GLN A 117 37.71 -8.80 24.44
C GLN A 117 36.98 -9.09 23.14
N GLY A 118 37.31 -10.16 22.40
CA GLY A 118 36.61 -10.57 21.20
C GLY A 118 35.15 -10.90 21.48
N PHE A 119 34.84 -11.54 22.62
CA PHE A 119 33.49 -11.76 23.05
C PHE A 119 32.73 -10.45 23.34
N THR A 120 33.37 -9.50 24.02
CA THR A 120 32.80 -8.20 24.32
C THR A 120 32.48 -7.41 23.04
N ASP A 121 33.42 -7.38 22.09
CA ASP A 121 33.23 -6.69 20.81
C ASP A 121 32.09 -7.31 20.00
N ALA A 122 31.94 -8.62 19.95
CA ALA A 122 30.84 -9.30 19.30
C ALA A 122 29.48 -8.93 19.92
N VAL A 123 29.41 -8.88 21.26
CA VAL A 123 28.17 -8.51 21.98
C VAL A 123 27.82 -7.06 21.76
N VAL A 124 28.80 -6.13 21.83
CA VAL A 124 28.57 -4.70 21.65
C VAL A 124 28.09 -4.41 20.23
N VAL A 125 28.76 -4.93 19.21
CA VAL A 125 28.37 -4.72 17.82
C VAL A 125 27.04 -5.37 17.51
N GLY A 126 26.82 -6.60 17.98
CA GLY A 126 25.55 -7.31 17.78
C GLY A 126 24.36 -6.57 18.42
N SER A 127 24.52 -6.08 19.65
CA SER A 127 23.49 -5.31 20.34
C SER A 127 23.19 -3.98 19.65
N ALA A 128 24.22 -3.29 19.17
CA ALA A 128 24.07 -2.05 18.41
C ALA A 128 23.31 -2.28 17.11
N MET A 129 23.60 -3.37 16.37
CA MET A 129 22.89 -3.73 15.15
C MET A 129 21.41 -4.02 15.40
N VAL A 130 21.11 -4.80 16.44
CA VAL A 130 19.71 -5.08 16.83
C VAL A 130 19.00 -3.80 17.20
N ALA A 131 19.62 -2.93 18.00
CA ALA A 131 19.03 -1.65 18.40
C ALA A 131 18.72 -0.76 17.19
N VAL A 132 19.64 -0.61 16.25
CA VAL A 132 19.45 0.18 15.02
C VAL A 132 18.31 -0.41 14.18
N THR A 133 18.30 -1.74 13.99
CA THR A 133 17.22 -2.40 13.25
C THR A 133 15.86 -2.16 13.87
N LEU A 134 15.74 -2.29 15.19
CA LEU A 134 14.47 -2.04 15.90
C LEU A 134 14.00 -0.59 15.73
N VAL A 135 14.92 0.38 15.78
CA VAL A 135 14.59 1.79 15.55
C VAL A 135 14.10 2.02 14.12
N LEU A 136 14.77 1.44 13.13
CA LEU A 136 14.40 1.60 11.72
C LEU A 136 13.06 0.94 11.39
N VAL A 137 12.82 -0.28 11.86
CA VAL A 137 11.53 -0.98 11.70
C VAL A 137 10.40 -0.16 12.32
N ARG A 138 10.55 0.28 13.57
CA ARG A 138 9.55 1.14 14.23
C ARG A 138 9.33 2.47 13.54
N SER A 139 10.38 3.06 12.98
CA SER A 139 10.28 4.32 12.25
C SER A 139 9.55 4.14 10.91
N GLY A 140 9.77 3.01 10.23
CA GLY A 140 9.05 2.61 9.03
C GLY A 140 7.55 2.49 9.30
N ASP A 141 7.18 1.68 10.31
CA ASP A 141 5.78 1.47 10.72
C ASP A 141 5.07 2.79 11.10
N ARG A 142 5.79 3.70 11.77
CA ARG A 142 5.23 5.02 12.13
C ARG A 142 4.99 5.89 10.91
N ARG A 143 5.88 5.86 9.92
CA ARG A 143 5.71 6.62 8.67
C ARG A 143 4.54 6.09 7.84
N GLU A 144 4.38 4.77 7.70
CA GLU A 144 3.23 4.17 7.04
C GLU A 144 1.93 4.60 7.72
N ARG A 145 1.82 4.45 9.04
CA ARG A 145 0.62 4.87 9.78
C ARG A 145 0.33 6.37 9.66
N ALA A 146 1.35 7.22 9.72
CA ALA A 146 1.16 8.66 9.53
C ALA A 146 0.71 9.00 8.11
N PHE A 147 1.21 8.28 7.10
CA PHE A 147 0.79 8.42 5.72
C PHE A 147 -0.66 7.97 5.52
N ASP A 148 -1.05 6.84 6.14
CA ASP A 148 -2.42 6.33 6.10
C ASP A 148 -3.40 7.32 6.75
N VAL A 149 -3.05 7.87 7.91
CA VAL A 149 -3.86 8.90 8.59
C VAL A 149 -4.01 10.16 7.74
N LEU A 150 -2.93 10.65 7.12
CA LEU A 150 -2.99 11.81 6.22
C LEU A 150 -3.81 11.50 4.96
N HIS A 151 -3.74 10.26 4.48
CA HIS A 151 -4.53 9.79 3.34
C HIS A 151 -6.01 9.66 3.67
N GLU A 152 -6.35 9.20 4.88
CA GLU A 152 -7.73 9.16 5.39
C GLU A 152 -8.30 10.56 5.64
N GLN A 153 -7.48 11.52 6.03
CA GLN A 153 -7.90 12.92 6.22
C GLN A 153 -8.14 13.67 4.91
N ALA A 154 -7.68 13.16 3.76
CA ALA A 154 -8.03 13.72 2.47
C ALA A 154 -9.53 13.46 2.22
N THR A 155 -10.33 14.50 2.18
CA THR A 155 -11.79 14.42 1.99
C THR A 155 -12.18 13.98 0.59
N ALA A 156 -11.31 14.18 -0.43
CA ALA A 156 -11.57 13.86 -1.82
C ALA A 156 -10.71 12.69 -2.33
N ASP A 157 -11.27 11.87 -3.21
CA ASP A 157 -10.58 10.82 -3.95
C ASP A 157 -9.71 11.44 -5.05
N GLY A 158 -8.43 11.06 -5.10
CA GLY A 158 -7.45 11.65 -6.00
C GLY A 158 -7.67 11.38 -7.49
N LEU A 159 -8.42 10.34 -7.86
CA LEU A 159 -8.73 10.02 -9.25
C LEU A 159 -10.01 10.73 -9.71
N THR A 160 -11.08 10.55 -8.96
CA THR A 160 -12.43 11.00 -9.38
C THR A 160 -12.81 12.37 -8.82
N GLY A 161 -12.11 12.88 -7.81
CA GLY A 161 -12.48 14.10 -7.08
C GLY A 161 -13.78 13.98 -6.27
N LEU A 162 -14.37 12.80 -6.18
CA LEU A 162 -15.53 12.52 -5.30
C LEU A 162 -15.07 12.46 -3.84
N LEU A 163 -16.02 12.49 -2.92
CA LEU A 163 -15.69 12.30 -1.50
C LEU A 163 -15.15 10.89 -1.26
N ARG A 164 -14.19 10.77 -0.34
CA ARG A 164 -13.75 9.47 0.15
C ARG A 164 -14.76 8.88 1.13
N ARG A 165 -14.70 7.56 1.28
CA ARG A 165 -15.58 6.79 2.16
C ARG A 165 -15.77 7.43 3.54
N GLY A 166 -14.69 7.78 4.25
CA GLY A 166 -14.79 8.35 5.59
C GLY A 166 -15.57 9.67 5.64
N ALA A 167 -15.42 10.54 4.63
CA ALA A 167 -16.20 11.78 4.52
C ALA A 167 -17.68 11.51 4.25
N VAL A 168 -17.99 10.51 3.41
CA VAL A 168 -19.40 10.11 3.15
C VAL A 168 -20.04 9.50 4.38
N ASP A 169 -19.30 8.63 5.10
CA ASP A 169 -19.80 7.99 6.33
C ASP A 169 -20.14 9.03 7.41
N ALA A 170 -19.33 10.08 7.56
CA ALA A 170 -19.60 11.17 8.47
C ALA A 170 -20.87 11.96 8.09
N LEU A 171 -21.03 12.27 6.80
CA LEU A 171 -22.21 12.98 6.28
C LEU A 171 -23.49 12.11 6.36
N LEU A 172 -23.38 10.81 6.13
CA LEU A 172 -24.49 9.88 6.33
C LEU A 172 -24.92 9.83 7.80
N ALA A 173 -23.96 9.76 8.73
CA ALA A 173 -24.26 9.78 10.16
C ALA A 173 -24.98 11.08 10.57
N GLU A 174 -24.55 12.22 10.05
CA GLU A 174 -25.23 13.50 10.28
C GLU A 174 -26.64 13.52 9.68
N ALA A 175 -26.82 13.02 8.45
CA ALA A 175 -28.12 12.96 7.78
C ALA A 175 -29.12 12.06 8.54
N LEU A 176 -28.65 10.93 9.08
CA LEU A 176 -29.47 10.02 9.92
C LEU A 176 -30.01 10.72 11.18
N LEU A 177 -29.27 11.65 11.76
CA LEU A 177 -29.73 12.41 12.93
C LEU A 177 -30.82 13.43 12.57
N ARG A 178 -30.88 13.86 11.30
CA ARG A 178 -31.88 14.84 10.83
C ARG A 178 -33.23 14.22 10.46
N GLY A 179 -33.24 12.91 10.15
CA GLY A 179 -34.50 12.22 9.80
C GLY A 179 -34.32 11.17 8.72
N GLN A 180 -35.17 11.25 7.69
CA GLN A 180 -35.09 10.27 6.61
C GLN A 180 -33.92 10.54 5.66
N VAL A 181 -33.29 9.44 5.25
CA VAL A 181 -32.17 9.47 4.31
C VAL A 181 -32.17 8.20 3.48
N ALA A 182 -31.80 8.32 2.22
CA ALA A 182 -31.58 7.15 1.38
C ALA A 182 -30.12 7.03 0.96
N VAL A 183 -29.69 5.80 0.68
CA VAL A 183 -28.38 5.47 0.15
C VAL A 183 -28.54 4.69 -1.15
N LEU A 184 -27.76 5.06 -2.17
CA LEU A 184 -27.57 4.28 -3.38
C LEU A 184 -26.12 3.78 -3.41
N MET A 185 -25.96 2.46 -3.51
CA MET A 185 -24.68 1.82 -3.82
C MET A 185 -24.62 1.59 -5.33
N VAL A 186 -23.57 2.04 -5.96
CA VAL A 186 -23.38 2.02 -7.41
C VAL A 186 -22.11 1.28 -7.75
N ASP A 187 -22.17 0.40 -8.75
CA ASP A 187 -21.03 -0.40 -9.18
C ASP A 187 -20.99 -0.43 -10.72
N VAL A 188 -19.79 -0.27 -11.28
CA VAL A 188 -19.61 -0.30 -12.73
C VAL A 188 -19.68 -1.73 -13.27
N ASP A 189 -20.62 -2.00 -14.13
CA ASP A 189 -20.77 -3.33 -14.69
C ASP A 189 -19.58 -3.70 -15.57
N GLY A 190 -18.99 -4.86 -15.28
CA GLY A 190 -17.87 -5.36 -16.08
C GLY A 190 -16.59 -4.55 -16.01
N PHE A 191 -16.36 -3.75 -14.97
CA PHE A 191 -15.17 -2.89 -14.84
C PHE A 191 -13.86 -3.66 -15.01
N LYS A 192 -13.75 -4.87 -14.45
CA LYS A 192 -12.60 -5.73 -14.68
C LYS A 192 -12.39 -6.04 -16.16
N GLN A 193 -13.45 -6.31 -16.91
CA GLN A 193 -13.36 -6.57 -18.35
C GLN A 193 -12.91 -5.33 -19.12
N ILE A 194 -13.35 -4.12 -18.72
CA ILE A 194 -12.86 -2.86 -19.30
C ILE A 194 -11.33 -2.76 -19.09
N ASN A 195 -10.84 -3.01 -17.89
CA ASN A 195 -9.40 -3.02 -17.60
C ASN A 195 -8.65 -4.09 -18.41
N ASP A 196 -9.19 -5.29 -18.47
CA ASP A 196 -8.53 -6.42 -19.16
C ASP A 196 -8.44 -6.19 -20.68
N VAL A 197 -9.44 -5.54 -21.29
CA VAL A 197 -9.52 -5.31 -22.75
C VAL A 197 -8.83 -4.01 -23.16
N HIS A 198 -9.00 -2.93 -22.38
CA HIS A 198 -8.58 -1.58 -22.76
C HIS A 198 -7.41 -1.04 -21.92
N GLY A 199 -6.98 -1.77 -20.88
CA GLY A 199 -5.93 -1.35 -19.97
C GLY A 199 -6.44 -0.43 -18.84
N HIS A 200 -5.68 -0.36 -17.75
CA HIS A 200 -6.04 0.39 -16.54
C HIS A 200 -6.25 1.88 -16.78
N LEU A 201 -5.54 2.49 -17.74
CA LEU A 201 -5.73 3.91 -18.05
C LEU A 201 -7.14 4.21 -18.58
N VAL A 202 -7.72 3.30 -19.38
CA VAL A 202 -9.11 3.45 -19.85
C VAL A 202 -10.09 3.17 -18.71
N GLY A 203 -9.78 2.20 -17.83
CA GLY A 203 -10.57 1.99 -16.61
C GLY A 203 -10.61 3.22 -15.71
N ASP A 204 -9.49 3.88 -15.51
CA ASP A 204 -9.41 5.13 -14.75
C ASP A 204 -10.23 6.24 -15.41
N GLN A 205 -10.16 6.37 -16.75
CA GLN A 205 -11.01 7.30 -17.51
C GLN A 205 -12.50 6.99 -17.37
N ALA A 206 -12.87 5.70 -17.35
CA ALA A 206 -14.26 5.28 -17.14
C ALA A 206 -14.77 5.68 -15.76
N LEU A 207 -13.95 5.56 -14.71
CA LEU A 207 -14.31 6.00 -13.35
C LEU A 207 -14.44 7.52 -13.25
N VAL A 208 -13.54 8.28 -13.87
CA VAL A 208 -13.63 9.74 -13.91
C VAL A 208 -14.89 10.18 -14.65
N HIS A 209 -15.14 9.59 -15.84
CA HIS A 209 -16.34 9.87 -16.62
C HIS A 209 -17.62 9.55 -15.86
N LEU A 210 -17.70 8.38 -15.21
CA LEU A 210 -18.85 8.03 -14.37
C LEU A 210 -19.03 9.04 -13.22
N ALA A 211 -17.94 9.44 -12.56
CA ALA A 211 -18.01 10.44 -11.50
C ALA A 211 -18.59 11.76 -11.99
N ASP A 212 -18.24 12.18 -13.20
CA ASP A 212 -18.77 13.41 -13.82
C ASP A 212 -20.25 13.28 -14.18
N VAL A 213 -20.67 12.12 -14.73
CA VAL A 213 -22.09 11.84 -15.01
C VAL A 213 -22.91 11.87 -13.74
N VAL A 214 -22.46 11.14 -12.71
CA VAL A 214 -23.13 11.09 -11.40
C VAL A 214 -23.20 12.48 -10.77
N ARG A 215 -22.13 13.25 -10.82
CA ARG A 215 -22.07 14.63 -10.32
C ARG A 215 -23.06 15.54 -11.06
N GLY A 216 -23.25 15.33 -12.36
CA GLY A 216 -24.23 16.05 -13.17
C GLY A 216 -25.68 15.76 -12.78
N GLN A 217 -25.99 14.59 -12.17
CA GLN A 217 -27.31 14.24 -11.67
C GLN A 217 -27.61 14.80 -10.26
N VAL A 218 -26.60 15.40 -9.62
CA VAL A 218 -26.70 15.95 -8.27
C VAL A 218 -26.92 17.45 -8.34
N ARG A 219 -28.07 17.92 -7.87
CA ARG A 219 -28.23 19.33 -7.54
C ARG A 219 -27.42 19.58 -6.25
N HIS A 220 -26.55 20.58 -6.24
CA HIS A 220 -25.51 20.84 -5.24
C HIS A 220 -25.95 20.86 -3.76
N THR A 221 -27.24 20.83 -3.46
CA THR A 221 -27.78 20.90 -2.10
C THR A 221 -28.41 19.60 -1.58
N ASP A 222 -28.70 18.63 -2.46
CA ASP A 222 -29.60 17.54 -2.12
C ASP A 222 -28.95 16.15 -2.06
N CYS A 223 -27.63 16.03 -2.32
CA CYS A 223 -27.02 14.71 -2.42
C CYS A 223 -25.50 14.80 -2.22
N VAL A 224 -24.96 13.80 -1.57
CA VAL A 224 -23.52 13.59 -1.37
C VAL A 224 -23.09 12.39 -2.20
N VAL A 225 -22.00 12.53 -2.96
CA VAL A 225 -21.44 11.44 -3.77
C VAL A 225 -20.02 11.15 -3.33
N GLY A 226 -19.72 9.89 -3.13
CA GLY A 226 -18.37 9.46 -2.79
C GLY A 226 -17.98 8.15 -3.46
N ARG A 227 -16.66 7.91 -3.46
CA ARG A 227 -16.05 6.67 -3.91
C ARG A 227 -15.68 5.84 -2.70
N ARG A 228 -16.23 4.63 -2.62
CA ARG A 228 -16.01 3.72 -1.49
C ARG A 228 -14.75 2.89 -1.67
N GLY A 229 -14.39 2.57 -2.92
CA GLY A 229 -13.18 1.84 -3.30
C GLY A 229 -13.33 1.19 -4.67
N GLY A 230 -12.24 0.96 -5.35
CA GLY A 230 -12.28 0.32 -6.69
C GLY A 230 -13.24 1.02 -7.65
N ASP A 231 -14.25 0.29 -8.09
CA ASP A 231 -15.34 0.70 -9.00
C ASP A 231 -16.67 1.01 -8.29
N GLU A 232 -16.67 1.05 -6.95
CA GLU A 232 -17.85 1.31 -6.14
C GLU A 232 -18.01 2.78 -5.78
N LEU A 233 -19.17 3.35 -6.13
CA LEU A 233 -19.58 4.68 -5.68
C LEU A 233 -20.76 4.57 -4.71
N VAL A 234 -20.93 5.60 -3.90
CA VAL A 234 -22.04 5.71 -2.97
C VAL A 234 -22.64 7.11 -3.07
N MET A 235 -23.98 7.17 -3.08
CA MET A 235 -24.73 8.42 -2.99
C MET A 235 -25.57 8.41 -1.71
N VAL A 236 -25.46 9.49 -0.96
CA VAL A 236 -26.31 9.76 0.21
C VAL A 236 -27.30 10.84 -0.18
N LEU A 237 -28.58 10.56 0.01
CA LEU A 237 -29.70 11.39 -0.37
C LEU A 237 -30.45 11.82 0.91
N PRO A 238 -30.06 12.93 1.56
CA PRO A 238 -30.81 13.49 2.68
C PRO A 238 -32.23 13.86 2.26
N ASP A 239 -33.17 13.77 3.18
CA ASP A 239 -34.59 14.11 2.98
C ASP A 239 -35.28 13.40 1.79
N CYS A 240 -34.63 12.31 1.29
CA CYS A 240 -35.22 11.50 0.22
C CYS A 240 -36.28 10.56 0.81
N THR A 241 -37.49 10.62 0.24
CA THR A 241 -38.56 9.69 0.64
C THR A 241 -38.34 8.31 0.03
N ARG A 242 -38.96 7.29 0.63
CA ARG A 242 -38.91 5.93 0.10
C ARG A 242 -39.39 5.85 -1.35
N GLU A 243 -40.48 6.56 -1.64
CA GLU A 243 -41.11 6.61 -2.98
C GLU A 243 -40.17 7.30 -4.00
N GLY A 244 -39.46 8.34 -3.58
CA GLY A 244 -38.53 9.09 -4.43
C GLY A 244 -37.26 8.31 -4.77
N LEU A 245 -36.86 7.37 -3.91
CA LEU A 245 -35.60 6.62 -4.05
C LEU A 245 -35.52 5.82 -5.37
N ALA A 246 -36.60 5.14 -5.75
CA ALA A 246 -36.65 4.36 -6.98
C ALA A 246 -36.50 5.23 -8.24
N GLY A 247 -37.16 6.41 -8.25
CA GLY A 247 -36.99 7.38 -9.32
C GLY A 247 -35.54 7.88 -9.45
N ARG A 248 -34.93 8.24 -8.33
CA ARG A 248 -33.48 8.67 -8.32
C ARG A 248 -32.56 7.60 -8.83
N ALA A 249 -32.79 6.33 -8.45
CA ALA A 249 -31.99 5.21 -8.93
C ALA A 249 -32.20 4.97 -10.44
N ALA A 250 -33.41 5.06 -10.94
CA ALA A 250 -33.74 4.93 -12.37
C ALA A 250 -33.12 6.05 -13.20
N ASP A 251 -33.19 7.30 -12.75
CA ASP A 251 -32.61 8.46 -13.42
C ASP A 251 -31.10 8.30 -13.52
N LEU A 252 -30.44 7.80 -12.48
CA LEU A 252 -29.01 7.57 -12.46
C LEU A 252 -28.57 6.50 -13.47
N VAL A 253 -29.26 5.36 -13.53
CA VAL A 253 -29.00 4.30 -14.52
C VAL A 253 -29.17 4.85 -15.93
N ALA A 254 -30.27 5.55 -16.21
CA ALA A 254 -30.54 6.14 -17.53
C ALA A 254 -29.49 7.18 -17.92
N ALA A 255 -29.04 8.02 -16.98
CA ALA A 255 -28.03 9.02 -17.24
C ALA A 255 -26.68 8.39 -17.66
N VAL A 256 -26.26 7.30 -17.04
CA VAL A 256 -25.03 6.58 -17.41
C VAL A 256 -25.18 5.92 -18.77
N GLN A 257 -26.32 5.26 -19.06
CA GLN A 257 -26.58 4.68 -20.38
C GLN A 257 -26.51 5.70 -21.52
N MET A 258 -26.95 6.93 -21.26
CA MET A 258 -26.98 8.01 -22.26
C MET A 258 -25.64 8.72 -22.43
N ALA A 259 -24.65 8.40 -21.60
CA ALA A 259 -23.33 9.04 -21.59
C ALA A 259 -22.21 8.02 -21.80
N PRO A 260 -22.02 7.48 -23.01
CA PRO A 260 -20.89 6.58 -23.29
C PRO A 260 -19.57 7.32 -23.19
N LEU A 261 -18.51 6.63 -22.71
CA LEU A 261 -17.16 7.19 -22.65
C LEU A 261 -16.58 7.27 -24.06
N GLN A 262 -16.12 8.46 -24.46
CA GLN A 262 -15.37 8.66 -25.70
C GLN A 262 -13.90 8.31 -25.49
N LEU A 263 -13.41 7.31 -26.22
CA LEU A 263 -12.01 6.91 -26.23
C LEU A 263 -11.16 7.84 -27.07
N ALA A 264 -9.84 7.81 -26.88
CA ALA A 264 -8.89 8.67 -27.61
C ALA A 264 -8.90 8.43 -29.14
N ASP A 265 -9.30 7.24 -29.58
CA ASP A 265 -9.45 6.91 -31.00
C ASP A 265 -10.82 7.28 -31.61
N GLY A 266 -11.65 7.98 -30.84
CA GLY A 266 -12.97 8.42 -31.23
C GLY A 266 -14.10 7.39 -31.06
N ARG A 267 -13.79 6.14 -30.69
CA ARG A 267 -14.80 5.13 -30.40
C ARG A 267 -15.55 5.47 -29.12
N LEU A 268 -16.83 5.07 -29.08
CA LEU A 268 -17.65 5.21 -27.88
C LEU A 268 -17.66 3.87 -27.12
N LEU A 269 -17.31 3.89 -25.85
CA LEU A 269 -17.40 2.76 -24.93
C LEU A 269 -18.65 2.92 -24.09
N PRO A 270 -19.70 2.10 -24.29
CA PRO A 270 -20.87 2.13 -23.44
C PRO A 270 -20.48 1.73 -22.02
N LEU A 271 -20.97 2.49 -21.04
CA LEU A 271 -20.87 2.15 -19.63
C LEU A 271 -22.26 1.82 -19.10
N THR A 272 -22.34 0.80 -18.27
CA THR A 272 -23.55 0.48 -17.51
C THR A 272 -23.21 0.35 -16.03
N ILE A 273 -24.20 0.54 -15.20
CA ILE A 273 -24.07 0.43 -13.75
C ILE A 273 -25.19 -0.43 -13.16
N SER A 274 -24.85 -1.15 -12.12
CA SER A 274 -25.84 -1.73 -11.20
C SER A 274 -25.98 -0.85 -9.98
N VAL A 275 -27.22 -0.65 -9.52
CA VAL A 275 -27.52 0.24 -8.39
C VAL A 275 -28.35 -0.51 -7.35
N GLY A 276 -27.96 -0.43 -6.08
CA GLY A 276 -28.73 -0.90 -4.94
C GLY A 276 -29.16 0.25 -4.05
N GLY A 277 -30.44 0.36 -3.74
CA GLY A 277 -30.97 1.45 -2.93
C GLY A 277 -31.57 0.98 -1.59
N ALA A 278 -31.31 1.74 -0.53
CA ALA A 278 -31.94 1.56 0.77
C ALA A 278 -32.33 2.90 1.40
N HIS A 279 -33.33 2.88 2.28
CA HIS A 279 -33.94 4.05 2.91
C HIS A 279 -34.03 3.87 4.42
N ALA A 280 -33.64 4.88 5.17
CA ALA A 280 -33.87 4.98 6.60
C ALA A 280 -35.09 5.89 6.88
N PRO A 281 -35.94 5.53 7.81
CA PRO A 281 -35.84 4.37 8.72
C PRO A 281 -36.45 3.06 8.18
N THR A 282 -36.91 3.00 6.93
CA THR A 282 -37.71 1.87 6.41
C THR A 282 -36.95 0.54 6.36
N HIS A 283 -35.69 0.56 5.93
CA HIS A 283 -34.87 -0.65 5.76
C HIS A 283 -33.83 -0.84 6.86
N ALA A 284 -33.40 0.27 7.50
CA ALA A 284 -32.49 0.27 8.64
C ALA A 284 -32.57 1.61 9.36
N ALA A 285 -32.15 1.64 10.63
CA ALA A 285 -32.12 2.86 11.45
C ALA A 285 -30.70 3.44 11.59
N ASP A 286 -29.66 2.69 11.20
CA ASP A 286 -28.26 3.07 11.32
C ASP A 286 -27.51 2.91 9.99
N ALA A 287 -26.32 3.50 9.90
CA ALA A 287 -25.50 3.50 8.69
C ALA A 287 -25.08 2.08 8.25
N THR A 288 -24.73 1.21 9.20
CA THR A 288 -24.28 -0.15 8.91
C THR A 288 -25.41 -0.99 8.28
N GLY A 289 -26.57 -0.97 8.89
CA GLY A 289 -27.76 -1.65 8.37
C GLY A 289 -28.20 -1.08 7.02
N LEU A 290 -28.12 0.25 6.86
CA LEU A 290 -28.50 0.91 5.61
C LEU A 290 -27.57 0.53 4.45
N TYR A 291 -26.27 0.51 4.68
CA TYR A 291 -25.30 -0.01 3.71
C TYR A 291 -25.54 -1.49 3.41
N GLY A 292 -25.76 -2.32 4.43
CA GLY A 292 -26.03 -3.74 4.24
C GLY A 292 -27.29 -4.00 3.38
N ALA A 293 -28.35 -3.24 3.61
CA ALA A 293 -29.60 -3.32 2.81
C ALA A 293 -29.36 -2.86 1.36
N ALA A 294 -28.61 -1.78 1.15
CA ALA A 294 -28.26 -1.29 -0.18
C ALA A 294 -27.35 -2.28 -0.93
N ASP A 295 -26.36 -2.89 -0.27
CA ASP A 295 -25.49 -3.91 -0.86
C ASP A 295 -26.27 -5.16 -1.29
N ALA A 296 -27.22 -5.63 -0.47
CA ALA A 296 -28.09 -6.74 -0.82
C ALA A 296 -28.97 -6.42 -2.05
N ALA A 297 -29.47 -5.20 -2.14
CA ALA A 297 -30.21 -4.73 -3.30
C ALA A 297 -29.30 -4.62 -4.54
N LEU A 298 -28.08 -4.11 -4.42
CA LEU A 298 -27.10 -4.07 -5.50
C LEU A 298 -26.76 -5.47 -6.03
N TYR A 299 -26.58 -6.42 -5.14
CA TYR A 299 -26.38 -7.82 -5.52
C TYR A 299 -27.58 -8.38 -6.31
N THR A 300 -28.80 -8.03 -5.92
CA THR A 300 -30.02 -8.39 -6.64
C THR A 300 -30.04 -7.78 -8.04
N ALA A 301 -29.68 -6.51 -8.21
CA ALA A 301 -29.57 -5.86 -9.51
C ALA A 301 -28.53 -6.56 -10.41
N LYS A 302 -27.36 -6.89 -9.87
CA LYS A 302 -26.30 -7.62 -10.59
C LYS A 302 -26.76 -9.01 -11.05
N ARG A 303 -27.46 -9.75 -10.19
CA ARG A 303 -28.01 -11.08 -10.54
C ARG A 303 -29.16 -11.04 -11.55
N ALA A 304 -29.96 -9.99 -11.53
CA ALA A 304 -31.06 -9.81 -12.45
C ALA A 304 -30.64 -9.42 -13.89
N GLY A 305 -29.33 -9.32 -14.16
CA GLY A 305 -28.79 -9.07 -15.51
C GLY A 305 -28.06 -7.73 -15.64
N ARG A 306 -27.70 -7.07 -14.53
CA ARG A 306 -26.98 -5.78 -14.51
C ARG A 306 -27.74 -4.66 -15.21
N ASP A 307 -27.10 -3.50 -15.40
CA ASP A 307 -27.67 -2.34 -16.10
C ASP A 307 -29.04 -1.94 -15.58
N ARG A 308 -29.19 -1.91 -14.26
CA ARG A 308 -30.45 -1.66 -13.56
C ARG A 308 -30.26 -1.30 -12.11
N PHE A 309 -31.36 -0.95 -11.48
CA PHE A 309 -31.40 -0.78 -10.03
C PHE A 309 -32.29 -1.81 -9.34
N SER A 310 -32.08 -1.98 -8.05
CA SER A 310 -32.97 -2.67 -7.12
C SER A 310 -33.07 -1.87 -5.83
N ILE A 311 -34.21 -1.88 -5.20
CA ILE A 311 -34.41 -1.27 -3.87
C ILE A 311 -34.53 -2.39 -2.85
N ALA A 312 -33.99 -2.19 -1.67
CA ALA A 312 -34.06 -3.14 -0.58
C ALA A 312 -35.52 -3.48 -0.22
N GLU A 313 -35.79 -4.73 0.08
CA GLU A 313 -37.06 -5.16 0.59
C GLU A 313 -37.21 -4.80 2.07
N VAL A 314 -38.43 -4.50 2.50
CA VAL A 314 -38.74 -4.26 3.91
C VAL A 314 -38.69 -5.60 4.64
N THR A 315 -37.67 -5.81 5.48
CA THR A 315 -37.66 -6.97 6.36
C THR A 315 -38.68 -6.73 7.48
N VAL A 316 -39.83 -7.32 7.36
CA VAL A 316 -40.80 -7.37 8.48
C VAL A 316 -40.19 -8.32 9.50
N VAL A 317 -39.52 -7.77 10.53
CA VAL A 317 -39.10 -8.54 11.70
C VAL A 317 -40.43 -8.89 12.44
N GLY A 318 -40.82 -10.15 12.30
CA GLY A 318 -41.97 -10.70 13.02
C GLY A 318 -41.66 -10.95 14.50
#